data_14e3949c3a68a7b1f87b327bea5ca68b
#
_entry.id   14e3949c3a68a7b1f87b327bea5ca68b
#
_cell.length_a   1.000
_cell.length_b   1.000
_cell.length_c   1.000
_cell.angle_alpha   90.00
_cell.angle_beta   90.00
_cell.angle_gamma   90.00
#
_symmetry.space_group_name_H-M   'P 1'
#
loop_
_entity.id
_entity.type
_entity.pdbx_description
1 polymer ?
#
loop_
_entity_poly.entity_id
_entity_poly.type
_entity_poly.pdbx_seq_one_letter_code
_entity_poly.pdbx_strand_id
1 'polypeptide(L)'
;TKEDNLLRKFEEIHDYIYANDGLSPQQTLEEFVKILFIKIFDENENLNQFTISTEEWNELKTGKPVNSIIERIAKLFEKTKEAYQDIFDADDRIKISNIALGFTINKLQGISLLNSSQDAKGLAFQKFLSHHEKDGRGQFFTPEPVIDFCVAMMQPKPNETIIDPACGSGGFLMSALKYLQNNNDKLNTKKVVAKNLFGLDINKSIARIAKMKLLLEANGNINILCTNSLEDLDGIKLSLANSEGFDLVLANPPFGAKITNTNTLSKFD
;
A
#
# COMPACT_ATOMS: atom_id res chain seq x y z
N THR A 1 -20.97 -11.69 2.62
CA THR A 1 -19.85 -12.03 3.50
C THR A 1 -19.26 -10.78 4.18
N LYS A 2 -18.33 -10.93 5.16
CA LYS A 2 -17.61 -9.79 5.76
C LYS A 2 -16.74 -9.08 4.71
N GLU A 3 -16.19 -9.83 3.79
CA GLU A 3 -15.42 -9.36 2.64
C GLU A 3 -16.27 -8.46 1.73
N ASP A 4 -17.46 -8.92 1.31
CA ASP A 4 -18.35 -8.16 0.43
C ASP A 4 -18.78 -6.83 1.09
N ASN A 5 -18.96 -6.84 2.42
CA ASN A 5 -19.28 -5.61 3.15
C ASN A 5 -18.12 -4.62 3.15
N LEU A 6 -16.88 -5.09 3.31
CA LEU A 6 -15.69 -4.23 3.30
C LEU A 6 -15.41 -3.70 1.89
N LEU A 7 -15.47 -4.56 0.86
CA LEU A 7 -15.35 -4.16 -0.54
C LEU A 7 -16.36 -3.06 -0.89
N ARG A 8 -17.65 -3.28 -0.58
CA ARG A 8 -18.68 -2.28 -0.84
C ARG A 8 -18.39 -0.95 -0.16
N LYS A 9 -17.87 -0.96 1.08
CA LYS A 9 -17.49 0.29 1.76
C LYS A 9 -16.31 0.99 1.08
N PHE A 10 -15.34 0.26 0.59
CA PHE A 10 -14.21 0.84 -0.16
C PHE A 10 -14.70 1.49 -1.46
N GLU A 11 -15.60 0.83 -2.19
CA GLU A 11 -16.21 1.37 -3.40
C GLU A 11 -17.07 2.62 -3.08
N GLU A 12 -17.94 2.56 -2.07
CA GLU A 12 -18.75 3.71 -1.63
C GLU A 12 -17.88 4.93 -1.26
N ILE A 13 -16.74 4.71 -0.61
CA ILE A 13 -15.80 5.79 -0.24
C ILE A 13 -15.12 6.36 -1.48
N HIS A 14 -14.60 5.49 -2.35
CA HIS A 14 -13.96 5.92 -3.59
C HIS A 14 -14.93 6.74 -4.45
N ASP A 15 -16.13 6.23 -4.68
CA ASP A 15 -17.14 6.91 -5.49
C ASP A 15 -17.54 8.24 -4.87
N TYR A 16 -17.65 8.31 -3.54
CA TYR A 16 -17.96 9.55 -2.86
C TYR A 16 -16.86 10.60 -3.04
N ILE A 17 -15.60 10.25 -2.85
CA ILE A 17 -14.46 11.15 -3.07
C ILE A 17 -14.43 11.60 -4.54
N TYR A 18 -14.54 10.65 -5.46
CA TYR A 18 -14.52 10.92 -6.90
C TYR A 18 -15.61 11.91 -7.33
N ALA A 19 -16.84 11.69 -6.85
CA ALA A 19 -17.99 12.53 -7.20
C ALA A 19 -17.96 13.94 -6.59
N ASN A 20 -17.33 14.10 -5.42
CA ASN A 20 -17.40 15.37 -4.68
C ASN A 20 -16.15 16.25 -4.84
N ASP A 21 -14.98 15.68 -5.10
CA ASP A 21 -13.71 16.43 -5.04
C ASP A 21 -13.11 16.72 -6.41
N GLY A 22 -13.73 16.25 -7.51
CA GLY A 22 -13.24 16.50 -8.87
C GLY A 22 -11.86 15.91 -9.18
N LEU A 23 -11.44 14.92 -8.41
CA LEU A 23 -10.19 14.20 -8.59
C LEU A 23 -10.31 13.19 -9.73
N SER A 24 -9.20 12.86 -10.40
CA SER A 24 -9.18 11.71 -11.31
C SER A 24 -9.35 10.39 -10.52
N PRO A 25 -9.76 9.28 -11.16
CA PRO A 25 -9.86 7.98 -10.49
C PRO A 25 -8.56 7.58 -9.78
N GLN A 26 -7.41 7.80 -10.42
CA GLN A 26 -6.10 7.52 -9.83
C GLN A 26 -5.81 8.39 -8.61
N GLN A 27 -6.07 9.70 -8.69
CA GLN A 27 -5.90 10.60 -7.54
C GLN A 27 -6.82 10.23 -6.39
N THR A 28 -8.06 9.82 -6.68
CA THR A 28 -9.02 9.34 -5.69
C THR A 28 -8.51 8.10 -4.98
N LEU A 29 -7.96 7.14 -5.73
CA LEU A 29 -7.34 5.94 -5.17
C LEU A 29 -6.14 6.29 -4.28
N GLU A 30 -5.27 7.22 -4.72
CA GLU A 30 -4.13 7.68 -3.93
C GLU A 30 -4.55 8.29 -2.59
N GLU A 31 -5.57 9.15 -2.60
CA GLU A 31 -6.10 9.76 -1.38
C GLU A 31 -6.73 8.70 -0.45
N PHE A 32 -7.50 7.79 -1.01
CA PHE A 32 -8.09 6.70 -0.23
C PHE A 32 -7.02 5.83 0.44
N VAL A 33 -5.97 5.46 -0.28
CA VAL A 33 -4.84 4.68 0.27
C VAL A 33 -4.14 5.44 1.40
N LYS A 34 -3.93 6.76 1.29
CA LYS A 34 -3.39 7.57 2.41
C LYS A 34 -4.25 7.44 3.67
N ILE A 35 -5.57 7.53 3.52
CA ILE A 35 -6.50 7.42 4.67
C ILE A 35 -6.46 6.03 5.29
N LEU A 36 -6.32 4.97 4.49
CA LEU A 36 -6.13 3.62 5.01
C LEU A 36 -4.84 3.50 5.84
N PHE A 37 -3.73 4.14 5.42
CA PHE A 37 -2.51 4.19 6.23
C PHE A 37 -2.72 4.90 7.56
N ILE A 38 -3.42 6.04 7.57
CA ILE A 38 -3.74 6.77 8.80
C ILE A 38 -4.55 5.88 9.75
N LYS A 39 -5.56 5.17 9.23
CA LYS A 39 -6.38 4.27 10.03
C LYS A 39 -5.59 3.10 10.60
N ILE A 40 -4.75 2.46 9.79
CA ILE A 40 -3.92 1.33 10.25
C ILE A 40 -2.91 1.80 11.30
N PHE A 41 -2.32 2.97 11.13
CA PHE A 41 -1.43 3.57 12.11
C PHE A 41 -2.15 3.83 13.44
N ASP A 42 -3.34 4.42 13.39
CA ASP A 42 -4.17 4.66 14.58
C ASP A 42 -4.52 3.37 15.34
N GLU A 43 -4.84 2.30 14.60
CA GLU A 43 -5.11 0.98 15.20
C GLU A 43 -3.85 0.34 15.79
N ASN A 44 -2.70 0.42 15.11
CA ASN A 44 -1.44 -0.14 15.57
C ASN A 44 -0.97 0.50 16.90
N GLU A 45 -1.07 1.83 16.96
CA GLU A 45 -0.67 2.61 18.12
C GLU A 45 -1.76 2.71 19.20
N ASN A 46 -2.94 2.11 18.96
CA ASN A 46 -4.11 2.15 19.87
C ASN A 46 -4.50 3.58 20.28
N LEU A 47 -4.41 4.55 19.36
CA LEU A 47 -4.65 5.97 19.68
C LEU A 47 -6.14 6.31 19.74
N ASN A 48 -6.99 5.58 19.01
CA ASN A 48 -8.43 5.79 18.89
C ASN A 48 -8.79 7.21 18.45
N GLN A 49 -7.99 7.81 17.56
CA GLN A 49 -8.18 9.17 17.05
C GLN A 49 -8.86 9.19 15.68
N PHE A 50 -8.88 8.07 14.97
CA PHE A 50 -9.56 7.92 13.69
C PHE A 50 -11.07 7.76 13.88
N THR A 51 -11.72 8.78 14.41
CA THR A 51 -13.13 8.78 14.78
C THR A 51 -13.81 10.09 14.40
N ILE A 52 -15.14 10.06 14.25
CA ILE A 52 -16.00 11.22 14.07
C ILE A 52 -17.25 11.03 14.93
N SER A 53 -17.63 12.04 15.71
CA SER A 53 -18.89 12.00 16.46
C SER A 53 -20.09 12.27 15.55
N THR A 54 -21.29 11.95 16.05
CA THR A 54 -22.53 12.23 15.32
C THR A 54 -22.72 13.73 15.13
N GLU A 55 -22.37 14.53 16.11
CA GLU A 55 -22.44 16.00 16.10
C GLU A 55 -21.49 16.56 15.04
N GLU A 56 -20.20 16.16 15.11
CA GLU A 56 -19.18 16.57 14.14
C GLU A 56 -19.58 16.19 12.70
N TRP A 57 -20.12 14.99 12.49
CA TRP A 57 -20.58 14.53 11.19
C TRP A 57 -21.78 15.36 10.69
N ASN A 58 -22.75 15.63 11.56
CA ASN A 58 -23.90 16.46 11.19
C ASN A 58 -23.48 17.90 10.85
N GLU A 59 -22.52 18.46 11.56
CA GLU A 59 -22.01 19.81 11.29
C GLU A 59 -21.30 19.87 9.94
N LEU A 60 -20.42 18.88 9.61
CA LEU A 60 -19.79 18.79 8.29
C LEU A 60 -20.78 18.74 7.16
N LYS A 61 -21.89 18.02 7.31
CA LYS A 61 -22.97 17.95 6.29
C LYS A 61 -23.64 19.30 6.00
N THR A 62 -23.55 20.26 6.92
CA THR A 62 -24.05 21.62 6.67
C THR A 62 -23.08 22.48 5.86
N GLY A 63 -21.92 21.94 5.46
CA GLY A 63 -20.86 22.67 4.75
C GLY A 63 -19.95 23.50 5.65
N LYS A 64 -20.09 23.41 6.97
CA LYS A 64 -19.21 24.11 7.90
C LYS A 64 -17.94 23.28 8.17
N PRO A 65 -16.75 23.93 8.21
CA PRO A 65 -15.54 23.24 8.60
C PRO A 65 -15.60 22.88 10.08
N VAL A 66 -15.28 21.62 10.41
CA VAL A 66 -15.16 21.15 11.80
C VAL A 66 -13.67 21.00 12.11
N ASN A 67 -13.07 22.07 12.65
CA ASN A 67 -11.63 22.17 12.87
C ASN A 67 -11.08 21.04 13.76
N SER A 68 -11.87 20.56 14.73
CA SER A 68 -11.46 19.46 15.63
C SER A 68 -11.09 18.18 14.89
N ILE A 69 -11.84 17.79 13.87
CA ILE A 69 -11.55 16.62 13.04
C ILE A 69 -10.35 16.90 12.15
N ILE A 70 -10.36 18.05 11.47
CA ILE A 70 -9.32 18.42 10.51
C ILE A 70 -7.95 18.40 11.21
N GLU A 71 -7.83 19.06 12.35
CA GLU A 71 -6.59 19.11 13.12
C GLU A 71 -6.20 17.74 13.69
N ARG A 72 -7.17 16.97 14.20
CA ARG A 72 -6.93 15.63 14.73
C ARG A 72 -6.36 14.70 13.67
N ILE A 73 -6.99 14.65 12.50
CA ILE A 73 -6.55 13.79 11.40
C ILE A 73 -5.25 14.29 10.77
N ALA A 74 -5.05 15.60 10.67
CA ALA A 74 -3.79 16.17 10.20
C ALA A 74 -2.63 15.78 11.14
N LYS A 75 -2.79 15.89 12.45
CA LYS A 75 -1.78 15.45 13.43
C LYS A 75 -1.52 13.95 13.36
N LEU A 76 -2.56 13.16 13.16
CA LEU A 76 -2.43 11.71 13.00
C LEU A 76 -1.69 11.37 11.71
N PHE A 77 -1.93 12.12 10.63
CA PHE A 77 -1.21 11.94 9.37
C PHE A 77 0.27 12.30 9.47
N GLU A 78 0.62 13.38 10.19
CA GLU A 78 2.05 13.70 10.45
C GLU A 78 2.78 12.52 11.09
N LYS A 79 2.21 11.92 12.14
CA LYS A 79 2.77 10.72 12.78
C LYS A 79 2.80 9.51 11.86
N THR A 80 1.79 9.36 11.01
CA THR A 80 1.76 8.29 9.99
C THR A 80 2.91 8.45 8.99
N LYS A 81 3.21 9.67 8.55
CA LYS A 81 4.35 9.96 7.67
C LYS A 81 5.68 9.59 8.32
N GLU A 82 5.85 9.92 9.61
CA GLU A 82 7.04 9.54 10.38
C GLU A 82 7.22 8.02 10.49
N ALA A 83 6.11 7.27 10.66
CA ALA A 83 6.14 5.82 10.73
C ALA A 83 6.40 5.13 9.37
N TYR A 84 6.04 5.80 8.28
CA TYR A 84 6.14 5.28 6.90
C TYR A 84 6.94 6.23 5.99
N GLN A 85 8.08 6.76 6.49
CA GLN A 85 8.93 7.70 5.75
C GLN A 85 9.60 7.10 4.49
N ASP A 86 9.53 5.80 4.32
CA ASP A 86 9.95 5.09 3.10
C ASP A 86 9.00 5.25 1.90
N ILE A 87 7.76 5.72 2.14
CA ILE A 87 6.72 5.94 1.12
C ILE A 87 6.01 7.28 1.24
N PHE A 88 6.20 8.03 2.33
CA PHE A 88 5.66 9.37 2.53
C PHE A 88 6.77 10.41 2.68
N ASP A 89 6.57 11.57 2.05
CA ASP A 89 7.43 12.73 2.23
C ASP A 89 6.84 13.70 3.28
N ALA A 90 7.67 14.59 3.78
CA ALA A 90 7.25 15.60 4.76
C ALA A 90 6.18 16.55 4.20
N ASP A 91 6.17 16.78 2.88
CA ASP A 91 5.24 17.68 2.18
C ASP A 91 3.96 16.99 1.70
N ASP A 92 3.84 15.68 1.87
CA ASP A 92 2.58 14.96 1.58
C ASP A 92 1.40 15.56 2.38
N ARG A 93 0.26 15.75 1.70
CA ARG A 93 -0.98 16.31 2.29
C ARG A 93 -2.17 15.47 1.89
N ILE A 94 -3.22 15.52 2.70
CA ILE A 94 -4.55 15.03 2.34
C ILE A 94 -5.18 16.08 1.43
N LYS A 95 -5.64 15.68 0.25
CA LYS A 95 -6.15 16.58 -0.79
C LYS A 95 -7.67 16.51 -0.98
N ILE A 96 -8.36 15.66 -0.24
CA ILE A 96 -9.82 15.57 -0.28
C ILE A 96 -10.46 16.63 0.60
N SER A 97 -11.69 16.96 0.28
CA SER A 97 -12.51 17.92 1.05
C SER A 97 -12.81 17.40 2.46
N ASN A 98 -13.12 18.32 3.37
CA ASN A 98 -13.47 17.99 4.75
C ASN A 98 -14.69 17.06 4.84
N ILE A 99 -15.65 17.24 3.94
CA ILE A 99 -16.85 16.39 3.90
C ILE A 99 -16.51 14.98 3.42
N ALA A 100 -15.65 14.83 2.42
CA ALA A 100 -15.18 13.52 1.94
C ALA A 100 -14.32 12.80 2.99
N LEU A 101 -13.47 13.55 3.71
CA LEU A 101 -12.70 13.03 4.83
C LEU A 101 -13.63 12.52 5.95
N GLY A 102 -14.59 13.34 6.37
CA GLY A 102 -15.57 12.97 7.40
C GLY A 102 -16.43 11.77 6.99
N PHE A 103 -16.86 11.69 5.73
CA PHE A 103 -17.56 10.53 5.18
C PHE A 103 -16.72 9.26 5.29
N THR A 104 -15.45 9.33 4.87
CA THR A 104 -14.52 8.21 4.92
C THR A 104 -14.29 7.71 6.34
N ILE A 105 -14.07 8.63 7.30
CA ILE A 105 -13.92 8.29 8.71
C ILE A 105 -15.18 7.63 9.24
N ASN A 106 -16.34 8.22 8.96
CA ASN A 106 -17.64 7.68 9.42
C ASN A 106 -17.89 6.25 8.90
N LYS A 107 -17.47 5.95 7.68
CA LYS A 107 -17.59 4.59 7.09
C LYS A 107 -16.63 3.56 7.69
N LEU A 108 -15.42 3.99 8.06
CA LEU A 108 -14.33 3.11 8.48
C LEU A 108 -14.14 3.02 10.00
N GLN A 109 -14.56 4.01 10.80
CA GLN A 109 -14.27 4.05 12.24
C GLN A 109 -14.76 2.81 13.02
N GLY A 110 -15.87 2.20 12.60
CA GLY A 110 -16.42 0.99 13.22
C GLY A 110 -15.81 -0.33 12.74
N ILE A 111 -14.76 -0.27 11.90
CA ILE A 111 -14.10 -1.45 11.34
C ILE A 111 -12.67 -1.48 11.87
N SER A 112 -12.23 -2.63 12.37
CA SER A 112 -10.80 -2.86 12.61
C SER A 112 -10.18 -3.52 11.39
N LEU A 113 -9.24 -2.83 10.74
CA LEU A 113 -8.47 -3.37 9.62
C LEU A 113 -7.41 -4.37 10.12
N LEU A 114 -6.86 -4.19 11.31
CA LEU A 114 -5.85 -5.09 11.86
C LEU A 114 -6.45 -6.40 12.40
N ASN A 115 -7.62 -6.34 13.05
CA ASN A 115 -8.27 -7.48 13.70
C ASN A 115 -9.29 -8.21 12.79
N SER A 116 -9.57 -7.69 11.60
CA SER A 116 -10.37 -8.42 10.60
C SER A 116 -9.58 -9.63 10.09
N SER A 117 -10.28 -10.68 9.66
CA SER A 117 -9.60 -11.85 9.07
C SER A 117 -8.73 -11.40 7.90
N GLN A 118 -7.49 -11.89 7.84
CA GLN A 118 -6.51 -11.51 6.81
C GLN A 118 -7.08 -11.69 5.41
N ASP A 119 -7.71 -12.84 5.17
CA ASP A 119 -8.33 -13.17 3.89
C ASP A 119 -9.39 -12.14 3.46
N ALA A 120 -10.27 -11.72 4.39
CA ALA A 120 -11.37 -10.82 4.03
C ALA A 120 -10.89 -9.42 3.63
N LYS A 121 -9.92 -8.85 4.35
CA LYS A 121 -9.42 -7.49 4.07
C LYS A 121 -8.47 -7.45 2.87
N GLY A 122 -7.59 -8.43 2.75
CA GLY A 122 -6.68 -8.58 1.61
C GLY A 122 -7.46 -8.75 0.30
N LEU A 123 -8.43 -9.69 0.28
CA LEU A 123 -9.30 -9.92 -0.87
C LEU A 123 -10.18 -8.72 -1.21
N ALA A 124 -10.77 -8.04 -0.21
CA ALA A 124 -11.57 -6.85 -0.46
C ALA A 124 -10.73 -5.74 -1.11
N PHE A 125 -9.52 -5.51 -0.61
CA PHE A 125 -8.63 -4.51 -1.18
C PHE A 125 -8.11 -4.91 -2.56
N GLN A 126 -7.78 -6.17 -2.79
CA GLN A 126 -7.35 -6.67 -4.10
C GLN A 126 -8.47 -6.54 -5.15
N LYS A 127 -9.70 -6.92 -4.80
CA LYS A 127 -10.87 -6.75 -5.68
C LYS A 127 -11.14 -5.28 -5.98
N PHE A 128 -11.09 -4.44 -4.95
CA PHE A 128 -11.22 -2.99 -5.10
C PHE A 128 -10.19 -2.43 -6.08
N LEU A 129 -8.91 -2.78 -5.93
CA LEU A 129 -7.85 -2.35 -6.85
C LEU A 129 -8.10 -2.85 -8.28
N SER A 130 -8.49 -4.12 -8.45
CA SER A 130 -8.71 -4.69 -9.79
C SER A 130 -9.82 -3.98 -10.58
N HIS A 131 -10.77 -3.34 -9.90
CA HIS A 131 -11.78 -2.49 -10.54
C HIS A 131 -11.23 -1.13 -10.97
N HIS A 132 -10.29 -0.57 -10.21
CA HIS A 132 -9.79 0.80 -10.41
C HIS A 132 -8.44 0.90 -11.14
N GLU A 133 -7.62 -0.16 -11.15
CA GLU A 133 -6.34 -0.18 -11.87
C GLU A 133 -6.50 -0.26 -13.40
N LYS A 134 -7.63 -0.77 -13.90
CA LYS A 134 -7.89 -0.93 -15.34
C LYS A 134 -8.00 0.40 -16.11
N ASP A 135 -8.31 1.48 -15.42
CA ASP A 135 -8.47 2.81 -16.03
C ASP A 135 -7.16 3.61 -16.14
N GLY A 136 -6.06 3.11 -15.54
CA GLY A 136 -4.72 3.70 -15.61
C GLY A 136 -4.00 3.36 -16.92
N ARG A 137 -4.20 4.17 -17.97
CA ARG A 137 -3.51 4.01 -19.26
C ARG A 137 -1.99 4.16 -19.08
N GLY A 138 -1.25 3.07 -19.24
CA GLY A 138 0.20 3.10 -19.41
C GLY A 138 1.05 2.29 -18.41
N GLN A 139 0.46 1.62 -17.43
CA GLN A 139 1.20 0.68 -16.59
C GLN A 139 0.87 -0.75 -17.01
N PHE A 140 1.88 -1.49 -17.41
CA PHE A 140 1.76 -2.90 -17.76
C PHE A 140 1.84 -3.73 -16.48
N PHE A 141 0.70 -4.07 -15.90
CA PHE A 141 0.66 -5.05 -14.83
C PHE A 141 0.90 -6.45 -15.40
N THR A 142 1.75 -7.21 -14.73
CA THR A 142 1.95 -8.61 -15.09
C THR A 142 0.65 -9.38 -14.79
N PRO A 143 0.10 -10.13 -15.77
CA PRO A 143 -1.09 -10.94 -15.51
C PRO A 143 -0.88 -11.93 -14.36
N GLU A 144 -1.86 -12.03 -13.46
CA GLU A 144 -1.80 -12.89 -12.28
C GLU A 144 -1.37 -14.35 -12.59
N PRO A 145 -1.90 -15.01 -13.65
CA PRO A 145 -1.47 -16.37 -14.00
C PRO A 145 0.02 -16.48 -14.37
N VAL A 146 0.60 -15.43 -14.94
CA VAL A 146 2.04 -15.39 -15.26
C VAL A 146 2.87 -15.23 -14.01
N ILE A 147 2.44 -14.37 -13.10
CA ILE A 147 3.07 -14.18 -11.77
C ILE A 147 3.09 -15.50 -11.01
N ASP A 148 1.92 -16.15 -10.89
CA ASP A 148 1.76 -17.40 -10.15
C ASP A 148 2.58 -18.53 -10.76
N PHE A 149 2.64 -18.60 -12.08
CA PHE A 149 3.50 -19.56 -12.78
C PHE A 149 4.98 -19.34 -12.46
N CYS A 150 5.48 -18.11 -12.54
CA CYS A 150 6.87 -17.79 -12.22
C CYS A 150 7.21 -18.15 -10.77
N VAL A 151 6.34 -17.79 -9.83
CA VAL A 151 6.53 -18.11 -8.40
C VAL A 151 6.51 -19.62 -8.15
N ALA A 152 5.58 -20.35 -8.77
CA ALA A 152 5.49 -21.81 -8.66
C ALA A 152 6.73 -22.50 -9.24
N MET A 153 7.31 -21.98 -10.31
CA MET A 153 8.57 -22.49 -10.88
C MET A 153 9.78 -22.24 -9.98
N MET A 154 9.83 -21.08 -9.33
CA MET A 154 10.93 -20.70 -8.44
C MET A 154 10.87 -21.40 -7.08
N GLN A 155 9.69 -21.81 -6.62
CA GLN A 155 9.47 -22.53 -5.35
C GLN A 155 10.14 -21.87 -4.15
N PRO A 156 9.83 -20.58 -3.85
CA PRO A 156 10.49 -19.86 -2.76
C PRO A 156 10.35 -20.58 -1.42
N LYS A 157 11.37 -20.46 -0.58
CA LYS A 157 11.41 -21.04 0.77
C LYS A 157 11.28 -19.97 1.85
N PRO A 158 10.78 -20.30 3.06
CA PRO A 158 10.54 -19.35 4.14
C PRO A 158 11.77 -18.59 4.66
N ASN A 159 12.96 -19.08 4.39
CA ASN A 159 14.23 -18.49 4.81
C ASN A 159 14.95 -17.74 3.69
N GLU A 160 14.45 -17.78 2.48
CA GLU A 160 15.01 -17.08 1.33
C GLU A 160 14.56 -15.62 1.30
N THR A 161 15.46 -14.73 0.91
CA THR A 161 15.19 -13.31 0.67
C THR A 161 14.80 -13.08 -0.78
N ILE A 162 13.69 -12.41 -0.98
CA ILE A 162 13.06 -12.20 -2.30
C ILE A 162 12.96 -10.70 -2.55
N ILE A 163 13.46 -10.25 -3.69
CA ILE A 163 13.29 -8.86 -4.12
C ILE A 163 12.56 -8.76 -5.45
N ASP A 164 11.71 -7.75 -5.54
CA ASP A 164 11.17 -7.23 -6.80
C ASP A 164 11.64 -5.77 -6.96
N PRO A 165 12.66 -5.51 -7.80
CA PRO A 165 13.23 -4.18 -7.97
C PRO A 165 12.39 -3.23 -8.84
N ALA A 166 11.26 -3.70 -9.38
CA ALA A 166 10.27 -2.93 -10.13
C ALA A 166 8.86 -3.41 -9.74
N CYS A 167 8.57 -3.37 -8.43
CA CYS A 167 7.51 -4.19 -7.83
C CYS A 167 6.09 -3.80 -8.26
N GLY A 168 5.89 -2.65 -8.88
CA GLY A 168 4.56 -2.22 -9.23
C GLY A 168 3.64 -2.24 -8.01
N SER A 169 2.42 -2.73 -8.17
CA SER A 169 1.47 -2.92 -7.06
C SER A 169 1.76 -4.16 -6.18
N GLY A 170 2.95 -4.74 -6.27
CA GLY A 170 3.42 -5.84 -5.41
C GLY A 170 2.92 -7.23 -5.82
N GLY A 171 2.63 -7.45 -7.10
CA GLY A 171 2.07 -8.71 -7.59
C GLY A 171 2.94 -9.93 -7.28
N PHE A 172 4.22 -9.90 -7.66
CA PHE A 172 5.16 -11.01 -7.39
C PHE A 172 5.36 -11.26 -5.89
N LEU A 173 5.51 -10.20 -5.10
CA LEU A 173 5.70 -10.33 -3.65
C LEU A 173 4.47 -10.92 -2.96
N MET A 174 3.27 -10.52 -3.39
CA MET A 174 2.03 -11.06 -2.88
C MET A 174 1.84 -12.54 -3.25
N SER A 175 2.13 -12.91 -4.50
CA SER A 175 2.06 -14.31 -4.95
C SER A 175 3.09 -15.18 -4.24
N ALA A 176 4.34 -14.68 -4.06
CA ALA A 176 5.36 -15.37 -3.28
C ALA A 176 4.92 -15.60 -1.83
N LEU A 177 4.31 -14.59 -1.19
CA LEU A 177 3.77 -14.72 0.16
C LEU A 177 2.67 -15.77 0.24
N LYS A 178 1.70 -15.75 -0.67
CA LYS A 178 0.63 -16.75 -0.76
C LYS A 178 1.18 -18.16 -1.01
N TYR A 179 2.18 -18.29 -1.88
CA TYR A 179 2.85 -19.57 -2.13
C TYR A 179 3.48 -20.12 -0.84
N LEU A 180 4.20 -19.28 -0.10
CA LEU A 180 4.83 -19.66 1.17
C LEU A 180 3.78 -20.04 2.22
N GLN A 181 2.66 -19.32 2.31
CA GLN A 181 1.55 -19.64 3.23
C GLN A 181 0.93 -21.00 2.89
N ASN A 182 0.64 -21.24 1.63
CA ASN A 182 -0.02 -22.48 1.17
C ASN A 182 0.86 -23.73 1.34
N ASN A 183 2.17 -23.57 1.36
CA ASN A 183 3.13 -24.66 1.47
C ASN A 183 3.75 -24.81 2.87
N ASN A 184 3.35 -23.98 3.84
CA ASN A 184 3.91 -23.99 5.20
C ASN A 184 2.85 -23.64 6.24
N ASP A 185 2.17 -24.62 6.79
CA ASP A 185 1.08 -24.44 7.78
C ASP A 185 1.47 -23.63 9.03
N LYS A 186 2.75 -23.59 9.39
CA LYS A 186 3.28 -22.88 10.55
C LYS A 186 4.02 -21.60 10.19
N LEU A 187 3.82 -21.06 8.98
CA LEU A 187 4.52 -19.87 8.54
C LEU A 187 4.18 -18.67 9.44
N ASN A 188 5.21 -18.04 9.96
CA ASN A 188 5.04 -16.73 10.59
C ASN A 188 5.05 -15.64 9.50
N THR A 189 3.87 -15.39 8.91
CA THR A 189 3.67 -14.43 7.82
C THR A 189 4.25 -13.05 8.14
N LYS A 190 4.00 -12.53 9.34
CA LYS A 190 4.52 -11.23 9.79
C LYS A 190 6.05 -11.18 9.76
N LYS A 191 6.70 -12.26 10.20
CA LYS A 191 8.17 -12.36 10.20
C LYS A 191 8.72 -12.45 8.78
N VAL A 192 8.10 -13.25 7.92
CA VAL A 192 8.54 -13.43 6.52
C VAL A 192 8.44 -12.12 5.76
N VAL A 193 7.33 -11.41 5.84
CA VAL A 193 7.16 -10.13 5.15
C VAL A 193 8.17 -9.08 5.66
N ALA A 194 8.43 -9.05 6.98
CA ALA A 194 9.35 -8.09 7.57
C ALA A 194 10.84 -8.36 7.28
N LYS A 195 11.20 -9.60 6.96
CA LYS A 195 12.61 -10.00 6.84
C LYS A 195 13.01 -10.51 5.47
N ASN A 196 12.07 -11.00 4.69
CA ASN A 196 12.36 -11.78 3.50
C ASN A 196 11.79 -11.22 2.21
N LEU A 197 10.77 -10.35 2.27
CA LEU A 197 10.16 -9.77 1.07
C LEU A 197 10.51 -8.29 0.93
N PHE A 198 11.03 -7.92 -0.24
CA PHE A 198 11.51 -6.58 -0.55
C PHE A 198 11.01 -6.13 -1.91
N GLY A 199 10.56 -4.88 -1.99
CA GLY A 199 10.10 -4.29 -3.24
C GLY A 199 10.55 -2.85 -3.39
N LEU A 200 10.94 -2.51 -4.61
CA LEU A 200 11.31 -1.15 -4.99
C LEU A 200 10.41 -0.70 -6.13
N ASP A 201 9.95 0.53 -6.07
CA ASP A 201 9.31 1.19 -7.21
C ASP A 201 9.60 2.69 -7.19
N ILE A 202 9.83 3.28 -8.35
CA ILE A 202 10.09 4.71 -8.48
C ILE A 202 8.80 5.54 -8.34
N ASN A 203 7.65 4.92 -8.62
CA ASN A 203 6.36 5.58 -8.52
C ASN A 203 5.80 5.48 -7.10
N LYS A 204 5.78 6.60 -6.41
CA LYS A 204 5.34 6.70 -5.01
C LYS A 204 3.91 6.17 -4.77
N SER A 205 2.98 6.49 -5.66
CA SER A 205 1.58 6.05 -5.53
C SER A 205 1.47 4.54 -5.63
N ILE A 206 2.23 3.94 -6.54
CA ILE A 206 2.27 2.49 -6.74
C ILE A 206 2.96 1.78 -5.58
N ALA A 207 4.08 2.31 -5.10
CA ALA A 207 4.77 1.78 -3.92
C ALA A 207 3.86 1.78 -2.67
N ARG A 208 3.04 2.84 -2.49
CA ARG A 208 2.02 2.90 -1.42
C ARG A 208 0.98 1.79 -1.56
N ILE A 209 0.50 1.52 -2.78
CA ILE A 209 -0.44 0.43 -3.04
C ILE A 209 0.18 -0.92 -2.71
N ALA A 210 1.41 -1.19 -3.18
CA ALA A 210 2.14 -2.42 -2.88
C ALA A 210 2.31 -2.62 -1.37
N LYS A 211 2.74 -1.57 -0.67
CA LYS A 211 2.91 -1.61 0.78
C LYS A 211 1.59 -1.84 1.51
N MET A 212 0.51 -1.20 1.07
CA MET A 212 -0.82 -1.39 1.64
C MET A 212 -1.32 -2.83 1.46
N LYS A 213 -1.15 -3.43 0.27
CA LYS A 213 -1.53 -4.83 0.01
C LYS A 213 -0.84 -5.79 0.98
N LEU A 214 0.47 -5.70 1.10
CA LEU A 214 1.26 -6.55 2.01
C LEU A 214 0.95 -6.26 3.49
N LEU A 215 0.70 -5.00 3.84
CA LEU A 215 0.35 -4.60 5.20
C LEU A 215 -1.00 -5.19 5.64
N LEU A 216 -2.01 -5.16 4.76
CA LEU A 216 -3.30 -5.77 5.02
C LEU A 216 -3.21 -7.30 5.12
N GLU A 217 -2.32 -7.94 4.38
CA GLU A 217 -2.11 -9.39 4.42
C GLU A 217 -1.32 -9.83 5.66
N ALA A 218 -0.26 -9.12 6.03
CA ALA A 218 0.69 -9.61 7.03
C ALA A 218 0.66 -8.90 8.39
N ASN A 219 0.03 -7.72 8.49
CA ASN A 219 0.02 -6.89 9.72
C ASN A 219 1.42 -6.67 10.33
N GLY A 220 2.43 -6.39 9.49
CA GLY A 220 3.81 -6.28 9.94
C GLY A 220 4.57 -5.12 9.31
N ASN A 221 5.86 -5.05 9.59
CA ASN A 221 6.75 -4.16 8.89
C ASN A 221 6.94 -4.64 7.44
N ILE A 222 6.84 -3.74 6.46
CA ILE A 222 6.83 -4.07 5.03
C ILE A 222 7.97 -3.32 4.34
N ASN A 223 8.88 -4.08 3.69
CA ASN A 223 10.05 -3.51 3.02
C ASN A 223 9.73 -3.12 1.57
N ILE A 224 8.81 -2.18 1.40
CA ILE A 224 8.55 -1.51 0.13
C ILE A 224 9.10 -0.10 0.22
N LEU A 225 9.99 0.25 -0.70
CA LEU A 225 10.67 1.55 -0.76
C LEU A 225 10.32 2.26 -2.08
N CYS A 226 10.07 3.57 -1.97
CA CYS A 226 9.92 4.42 -3.14
C CYS A 226 11.29 4.92 -3.57
N THR A 227 11.92 4.24 -4.54
CA THR A 227 13.26 4.59 -5.01
C THR A 227 13.52 4.06 -6.42
N ASN A 228 14.53 4.64 -7.08
CA ASN A 228 15.03 4.12 -8.35
C ASN A 228 16.01 2.96 -8.08
N SER A 229 15.62 1.75 -8.43
CA SER A 229 16.41 0.53 -8.22
C SER A 229 17.72 0.48 -9.02
N LEU A 230 17.91 1.36 -10.00
CA LEU A 230 19.13 1.47 -10.81
C LEU A 230 20.13 2.48 -10.24
N GLU A 231 19.76 3.23 -9.22
CA GLU A 231 20.65 4.17 -8.53
C GLU A 231 21.44 3.47 -7.42
N ASP A 232 22.36 4.21 -6.79
CA ASP A 232 23.15 3.67 -5.69
C ASP A 232 22.26 3.42 -4.48
N LEU A 233 22.17 2.16 -4.08
CA LEU A 233 21.36 1.71 -2.96
C LEU A 233 22.12 1.80 -1.61
N ASP A 234 23.38 2.24 -1.61
CA ASP A 234 24.21 2.36 -0.40
C ASP A 234 23.66 3.34 0.64
N GLY A 235 22.95 4.38 0.19
CA GLY A 235 22.24 5.32 1.06
C GLY A 235 20.88 4.82 1.52
N ILE A 236 20.30 3.88 0.81
CA ILE A 236 19.10 3.21 1.23
C ILE A 236 19.57 2.18 2.25
N LYS A 237 19.17 2.34 3.50
CA LYS A 237 19.22 1.28 4.50
C LYS A 237 18.34 0.09 4.05
N LEU A 238 18.75 -0.52 2.95
CA LEU A 238 18.62 -1.92 2.76
C LEU A 238 19.46 -2.55 3.86
N SER A 239 19.11 -2.38 5.11
CA SER A 239 19.58 -3.21 6.24
C SER A 239 19.09 -4.66 6.04
N LEU A 240 19.10 -4.94 4.79
CA LEU A 240 18.47 -5.86 4.01
C LEU A 240 19.37 -6.95 3.92
N ALA A 241 19.09 -7.92 3.85
CA ALA A 241 19.82 -9.11 3.45
C ALA A 241 21.27 -8.97 3.83
N ASN A 242 21.75 -9.87 4.52
CA ASN A 242 23.15 -10.17 4.70
C ASN A 242 23.95 -9.64 3.51
N SER A 243 25.12 -9.13 3.70
CA SER A 243 26.07 -8.58 2.73
C SER A 243 26.30 -9.42 1.44
N GLU A 244 25.54 -10.48 1.23
CA GLU A 244 25.67 -11.47 0.16
C GLU A 244 24.60 -11.35 -0.96
N GLY A 245 23.60 -10.46 -0.82
CA GLY A 245 22.55 -10.25 -1.84
C GLY A 245 21.22 -10.95 -1.52
N PHE A 246 20.37 -11.09 -2.54
CA PHE A 246 19.07 -11.73 -2.44
C PHE A 246 19.09 -13.14 -3.03
N ASP A 247 18.36 -14.06 -2.42
CA ASP A 247 18.25 -15.44 -2.92
C ASP A 247 17.43 -15.54 -4.20
N LEU A 248 16.38 -14.71 -4.31
CA LEU A 248 15.48 -14.67 -5.48
C LEU A 248 15.22 -13.24 -5.94
N VAL A 249 15.27 -13.03 -7.25
CA VAL A 249 14.80 -11.81 -7.91
C VAL A 249 13.61 -12.16 -8.80
N LEU A 250 12.47 -11.54 -8.53
CA LEU A 250 11.25 -11.69 -9.33
C LEU A 250 10.88 -10.31 -9.87
N ALA A 251 10.95 -10.10 -11.17
CA ALA A 251 10.73 -8.78 -11.74
C ALA A 251 10.10 -8.81 -13.13
N ASN A 252 9.26 -7.81 -13.40
CA ASN A 252 8.85 -7.42 -14.73
C ASN A 252 9.14 -5.92 -14.89
N PRO A 253 10.39 -5.54 -15.26
CA PRO A 253 10.79 -4.14 -15.34
C PRO A 253 10.08 -3.43 -16.49
N PRO A 254 9.96 -2.07 -16.45
CA PRO A 254 9.30 -1.30 -17.48
C PRO A 254 10.03 -1.40 -18.81
N PHE A 255 9.27 -1.54 -19.92
CA PHE A 255 9.80 -1.64 -21.28
C PHE A 255 9.99 -0.26 -21.89
N GLY A 256 11.15 -0.02 -22.53
CA GLY A 256 11.41 1.15 -23.36
C GLY A 256 11.61 2.48 -22.61
N ALA A 257 11.80 2.45 -21.29
CA ALA A 257 12.19 3.63 -20.55
C ALA A 257 13.64 4.03 -20.93
N LYS A 258 13.83 5.26 -21.43
CA LYS A 258 15.19 5.78 -21.69
C LYS A 258 15.83 6.18 -20.37
N ILE A 259 16.93 5.54 -20.02
CA ILE A 259 17.80 5.97 -18.92
C ILE A 259 18.71 7.06 -19.49
N THR A 260 18.58 8.28 -18.99
CA THR A 260 19.38 9.44 -19.41
C THR A 260 20.45 9.84 -18.41
N ASN A 261 20.42 9.28 -17.21
CA ASN A 261 21.40 9.55 -16.17
C ASN A 261 22.71 8.80 -16.50
N THR A 262 23.76 9.55 -16.86
CA THR A 262 25.07 9.00 -17.20
C THR A 262 25.73 8.24 -16.08
N ASN A 263 25.51 8.66 -14.82
CA ASN A 263 26.05 7.95 -13.64
C ASN A 263 25.36 6.60 -13.44
N THR A 264 24.09 6.49 -13.80
CA THR A 264 23.39 5.20 -13.78
C THR A 264 23.89 4.29 -14.90
N LEU A 265 24.03 4.83 -16.13
CA LEU A 265 24.49 4.06 -17.29
C LEU A 265 25.89 3.50 -17.09
N SER A 266 26.83 4.27 -16.50
CA SER A 266 28.20 3.82 -16.26
C SER A 266 28.36 2.66 -15.28
N LYS A 267 27.29 2.23 -14.62
CA LYS A 267 27.29 1.06 -13.74
C LYS A 267 27.01 -0.25 -14.47
N PHE A 268 26.55 -0.16 -15.73
CA PHE A 268 26.13 -1.33 -16.53
C PHE A 268 26.98 -1.53 -17.79
N ASP A 269 28.06 -0.77 -17.96
CA ASP A 269 29.01 -0.89 -19.07
C ASP A 269 30.10 -1.96 -18.82
#